data_2369414424d3793e7b3359fb342031ce
#
_entry.id   2369414424d3793e7b3359fb342031ce
#
_cell.length_a   1.000
_cell.length_b   1.000
_cell.length_c   1.000
_cell.angle_alpha   90.00
_cell.angle_beta   90.00
_cell.angle_gamma   90.00
#
_symmetry.space_group_name_H-M   'P 1'
#
loop_
_entity.id
_entity.type
_entity.pdbx_description
1 polymer ?
#
loop_
_entity_poly.entity_id
_entity_poly.type
_entity_poly.pdbx_seq_one_letter_code
_entity_poly.pdbx_strand_id
1 'polypeptide(L)'
;MTNSRMHAAIALGSALIAGAFVVLLPPVPPASAQSQAQRICREESVPPRSEGYEYCLSQATRALEWGEPELARDFARVAAVSREACLSRGLQPQTPSFTSCVDRESYARGLMVYADEQPKYGPQIANP
;
A
#
# COMPACT_ATOMS: atom_id res chain seq x y z
N MET A 1 -62.73 -59.27 29.36
CA MET A 1 -61.72 -59.09 30.41
C MET A 1 -60.35 -59.18 29.79
N THR A 2 -59.79 -58.11 29.33
CA THR A 2 -58.41 -58.09 28.83
C THR A 2 -57.88 -56.67 28.88
N ASN A 3 -56.95 -56.50 29.76
CA ASN A 3 -56.22 -55.24 29.97
C ASN A 3 -55.20 -55.05 28.86
N SER A 4 -55.41 -54.02 28.07
CA SER A 4 -54.42 -53.56 27.13
C SER A 4 -53.54 -52.49 27.80
N ARG A 5 -52.30 -52.80 28.10
CA ARG A 5 -51.32 -51.84 28.59
C ARG A 5 -50.58 -51.19 27.42
N MET A 6 -50.89 -49.95 27.22
CA MET A 6 -50.14 -49.05 26.32
C MET A 6 -48.77 -48.76 26.92
N HIS A 7 -47.71 -49.12 26.21
CA HIS A 7 -46.38 -48.67 26.50
C HIS A 7 -46.09 -47.45 25.60
N ALA A 8 -46.06 -46.28 26.21
CA ALA A 8 -45.60 -45.05 25.54
C ALA A 8 -44.06 -45.04 25.56
N ALA A 9 -43.46 -45.16 24.40
CA ALA A 9 -42.02 -44.96 24.22
C ALA A 9 -41.74 -43.46 24.12
N ILE A 10 -41.06 -42.89 25.10
CA ILE A 10 -40.58 -41.52 25.07
C ILE A 10 -39.25 -41.53 24.34
N ALA A 11 -39.23 -41.02 23.11
CA ALA A 11 -38.01 -40.77 22.35
C ALA A 11 -37.41 -39.44 22.82
N LEU A 12 -36.33 -39.52 23.57
CA LEU A 12 -35.50 -38.35 23.92
C LEU A 12 -34.66 -37.95 22.71
N GLY A 13 -35.14 -36.96 21.96
CA GLY A 13 -34.38 -36.33 20.92
C GLY A 13 -33.31 -35.40 21.48
N SER A 14 -32.05 -35.85 21.43
CA SER A 14 -30.90 -34.99 21.76
C SER A 14 -30.67 -33.99 20.61
N ALA A 15 -31.09 -32.75 20.79
CA ALA A 15 -30.76 -31.65 19.91
C ALA A 15 -29.32 -31.22 20.17
N LEU A 16 -28.38 -31.62 19.27
CA LEU A 16 -27.03 -31.08 19.21
C LEU A 16 -27.10 -29.66 18.65
N ILE A 17 -27.05 -28.68 19.55
CA ILE A 17 -26.86 -27.28 19.17
C ILE A 17 -25.40 -27.12 18.80
N ALA A 18 -25.09 -27.21 17.51
CA ALA A 18 -23.80 -26.79 16.97
C ALA A 18 -23.71 -25.26 17.06
N GLY A 19 -23.16 -24.78 18.16
CA GLY A 19 -22.85 -23.36 18.33
C GLY A 19 -21.77 -22.94 17.35
N ALA A 20 -22.16 -22.24 16.28
CA ALA A 20 -21.22 -21.59 15.40
C ALA A 20 -20.58 -20.44 16.18
N PHE A 21 -19.36 -20.64 16.68
CA PHE A 21 -18.53 -19.56 17.20
C PHE A 21 -18.11 -18.66 16.02
N VAL A 22 -18.89 -17.62 15.79
CA VAL A 22 -18.47 -16.53 14.91
C VAL A 22 -17.38 -15.76 15.68
N VAL A 23 -16.13 -16.05 15.37
CA VAL A 23 -15.01 -15.27 15.87
C VAL A 23 -15.08 -13.90 15.18
N LEU A 24 -15.64 -12.92 15.89
CA LEU A 24 -15.60 -11.52 15.51
C LEU A 24 -14.15 -11.03 15.64
N LEU A 25 -13.37 -11.18 14.56
CA LEU A 25 -12.05 -10.55 14.47
C LEU A 25 -12.25 -9.03 14.51
N PRO A 26 -11.50 -8.28 15.34
CA PRO A 26 -11.58 -6.84 15.33
C PRO A 26 -11.20 -6.33 13.92
N PRO A 27 -11.85 -5.28 13.41
CA PRO A 27 -11.50 -4.70 12.13
C PRO A 27 -10.04 -4.26 12.17
N VAL A 28 -9.24 -4.72 11.19
CA VAL A 28 -7.84 -4.28 11.03
C VAL A 28 -7.88 -2.79 10.69
N PRO A 29 -7.22 -1.91 11.46
CA PRO A 29 -7.19 -0.50 11.13
C PRO A 29 -6.55 -0.30 9.75
N PRO A 30 -7.04 0.66 8.94
CA PRO A 30 -6.43 0.95 7.64
C PRO A 30 -4.95 1.30 7.84
N ALA A 31 -4.09 0.74 6.98
CA ALA A 31 -2.67 1.06 7.01
C ALA A 31 -2.47 2.57 6.79
N SER A 32 -1.61 3.22 7.58
CA SER A 32 -1.29 4.63 7.41
C SER A 32 -0.70 4.88 6.01
N ALA A 33 -0.82 6.11 5.49
CA ALA A 33 -0.22 6.50 4.22
C ALA A 33 1.29 6.17 4.20
N GLN A 34 2.00 6.41 5.29
CA GLN A 34 3.41 6.08 5.42
C GLN A 34 3.67 4.56 5.32
N SER A 35 2.88 3.71 5.99
CA SER A 35 3.04 2.26 5.92
C SER A 35 2.75 1.73 4.51
N GLN A 36 1.81 2.32 3.80
CA GLN A 36 1.51 2.01 2.41
C GLN A 36 2.66 2.46 1.49
N ALA A 37 3.19 3.67 1.68
CA ALA A 37 4.33 4.18 0.93
C ALA A 37 5.58 3.29 1.10
N GLN A 38 5.89 2.86 2.32
CA GLN A 38 6.99 1.93 2.58
C GLN A 38 6.85 0.63 1.78
N ARG A 39 5.64 0.10 1.68
CA ARG A 39 5.37 -1.10 0.88
C ARG A 39 5.57 -0.83 -0.60
N ILE A 40 4.99 0.25 -1.13
CA ILE A 40 5.12 0.65 -2.54
C ILE A 40 6.60 0.83 -2.92
N CYS A 41 7.39 1.54 -2.11
CA CYS A 41 8.82 1.73 -2.38
C CYS A 41 9.59 0.41 -2.46
N ARG A 42 9.28 -0.56 -1.59
CA ARG A 42 9.91 -1.89 -1.65
C ARG A 42 9.49 -2.69 -2.87
N GLU A 43 8.22 -2.62 -3.25
CA GLU A 43 7.69 -3.29 -4.45
C GLU A 43 8.36 -2.78 -5.72
N GLU A 44 8.69 -1.50 -5.78
CA GLU A 44 9.43 -0.86 -6.88
C GLU A 44 10.96 -0.94 -6.73
N SER A 45 11.46 -1.88 -5.92
CA SER A 45 12.90 -2.13 -5.74
C SER A 45 13.69 -0.97 -5.12
N VAL A 46 13.04 -0.16 -4.30
CA VAL A 46 13.68 0.90 -3.50
C VAL A 46 13.54 0.56 -2.01
N PRO A 47 14.34 -0.38 -1.50
CA PRO A 47 14.23 -0.83 -0.11
C PRO A 47 14.76 0.23 0.87
N PRO A 48 14.38 0.14 2.16
CA PRO A 48 14.91 0.99 3.21
C PRO A 48 16.45 1.02 3.21
N ARG A 49 17.02 2.20 3.46
CA ARG A 49 18.47 2.49 3.44
C ARG A 49 19.13 2.48 2.06
N SER A 50 18.37 2.24 0.97
CA SER A 50 18.90 2.47 -0.36
C SER A 50 18.81 3.94 -0.74
N GLU A 51 19.67 4.39 -1.63
CA GLU A 51 19.60 5.73 -2.19
C GLU A 51 18.28 5.90 -2.95
N GLY A 52 17.65 7.05 -2.79
CA GLY A 52 16.32 7.34 -3.33
C GLY A 52 15.15 6.86 -2.44
N TYR A 53 15.43 6.10 -1.36
CA TYR A 53 14.36 5.64 -0.46
C TYR A 53 13.61 6.79 0.23
N GLU A 54 14.34 7.77 0.76
CA GLU A 54 13.75 8.94 1.43
C GLU A 54 12.90 9.77 0.45
N TYR A 55 13.38 9.94 -0.77
CA TYR A 55 12.61 10.57 -1.84
C TYR A 55 11.32 9.78 -2.12
N CYS A 56 11.43 8.47 -2.36
CA CYS A 56 10.26 7.60 -2.59
C CYS A 56 9.27 7.71 -1.43
N LEU A 57 9.73 7.52 -0.20
CA LEU A 57 8.88 7.50 0.99
C LEU A 57 8.14 8.82 1.16
N SER A 58 8.82 9.96 1.04
CA SER A 58 8.23 11.28 1.23
C SER A 58 7.19 11.60 0.16
N GLN A 59 7.50 11.35 -1.10
CA GLN A 59 6.59 11.67 -2.21
C GLN A 59 5.40 10.71 -2.26
N ALA A 60 5.63 9.39 -2.08
CA ALA A 60 4.56 8.41 -2.06
C ALA A 60 3.61 8.61 -0.87
N THR A 61 4.13 8.94 0.32
CA THR A 61 3.29 9.26 1.49
C THR A 61 2.38 10.44 1.18
N ARG A 62 2.92 11.52 0.64
CA ARG A 62 2.14 12.71 0.27
C ARG A 62 1.07 12.41 -0.77
N ALA A 63 1.39 11.65 -1.81
CA ALA A 63 0.43 11.24 -2.83
C ALA A 63 -0.71 10.41 -2.22
N LEU A 64 -0.41 9.48 -1.31
CA LEU A 64 -1.42 8.69 -0.61
C LEU A 64 -2.30 9.52 0.33
N GLU A 65 -1.74 10.53 0.99
CA GLU A 65 -2.51 11.49 1.79
C GLU A 65 -3.50 12.29 0.94
N TRP A 66 -3.20 12.51 -0.33
CA TRP A 66 -4.11 13.13 -1.30
C TRP A 66 -5.10 12.14 -1.94
N GLY A 67 -5.01 10.85 -1.60
CA GLY A 67 -5.86 9.82 -2.19
C GLY A 67 -5.43 9.37 -3.59
N GLU A 68 -4.14 9.56 -3.93
CA GLU A 68 -3.57 9.31 -5.25
C GLU A 68 -2.58 8.12 -5.25
N PRO A 69 -3.07 6.87 -5.16
CA PRO A 69 -2.20 5.70 -5.06
C PRO A 69 -1.37 5.44 -6.32
N GLU A 70 -1.87 5.81 -7.49
CA GLU A 70 -1.09 5.67 -8.74
C GLU A 70 0.07 6.66 -8.79
N LEU A 71 -0.16 7.90 -8.37
CA LEU A 71 0.89 8.90 -8.23
C LEU A 71 1.97 8.44 -7.23
N ALA A 72 1.58 7.77 -6.16
CA ALA A 72 2.53 7.19 -5.20
C ALA A 72 3.45 6.15 -5.86
N ARG A 73 2.90 5.30 -6.74
CA ARG A 73 3.69 4.33 -7.53
C ARG A 73 4.59 5.01 -8.55
N ASP A 74 4.13 6.08 -9.18
CA ASP A 74 4.95 6.84 -10.13
C ASP A 74 6.19 7.42 -9.45
N PHE A 75 6.07 7.98 -8.25
CA PHE A 75 7.22 8.44 -7.48
C PHE A 75 8.17 7.31 -7.06
N ALA A 76 7.64 6.15 -6.73
CA ALA A 76 8.48 5.00 -6.43
C ALA A 76 9.28 4.54 -7.66
N ARG A 77 8.65 4.50 -8.84
CA ARG A 77 9.33 4.22 -10.12
C ARG A 77 10.38 5.28 -10.46
N VAL A 78 10.09 6.55 -10.20
CA VAL A 78 11.08 7.63 -10.37
C VAL A 78 12.35 7.33 -9.56
N ALA A 79 12.23 6.96 -8.30
CA ALA A 79 13.38 6.62 -7.46
C ALA A 79 14.15 5.40 -8.01
N ALA A 80 13.45 4.35 -8.42
CA ALA A 80 14.06 3.15 -9.01
C ALA A 80 14.83 3.46 -10.30
N VAL A 81 14.21 4.16 -11.24
CA VAL A 81 14.83 4.56 -12.52
C VAL A 81 16.00 5.50 -12.31
N SER A 82 15.94 6.39 -11.32
CA SER A 82 17.05 7.29 -10.99
C SER A 82 18.27 6.53 -10.48
N ARG A 83 18.08 5.51 -9.66
CA ARG A 83 19.16 4.61 -9.22
C ARG A 83 19.80 3.90 -10.42
N GLU A 84 18.98 3.32 -11.28
CA GLU A 84 19.46 2.62 -12.49
C GLU A 84 20.24 3.57 -13.43
N ALA A 85 19.76 4.78 -13.63
CA ALA A 85 20.45 5.78 -14.43
C ALA A 85 21.84 6.14 -13.85
N CYS A 86 21.98 6.20 -12.53
CA CYS A 86 23.26 6.46 -11.89
C CYS A 86 24.21 5.26 -11.92
N LEU A 87 23.68 4.02 -11.80
CA LEU A 87 24.44 2.80 -12.00
C LEU A 87 24.98 2.70 -13.43
N SER A 88 24.17 3.00 -14.43
CA SER A 88 24.58 2.95 -15.84
C SER A 88 25.67 3.97 -16.20
N ARG A 89 25.83 5.03 -15.40
CA ARG A 89 26.96 5.98 -15.48
C ARG A 89 28.24 5.46 -14.81
N GLY A 90 28.23 4.25 -14.27
CA GLY A 90 29.38 3.65 -13.60
C GLY A 90 29.59 4.13 -12.17
N LEU A 91 28.64 4.82 -11.57
CA LEU A 91 28.74 5.23 -10.17
C LEU A 91 28.47 4.05 -9.24
N GLN A 92 29.25 3.97 -8.16
CA GLN A 92 29.15 2.87 -7.20
C GLN A 92 28.13 3.19 -6.11
N PRO A 93 27.19 2.26 -5.79
CA PRO A 93 26.29 2.42 -4.64
C PRO A 93 27.05 2.71 -3.35
N GLN A 94 26.38 3.36 -2.40
CA GLN A 94 26.91 3.74 -1.10
C GLN A 94 28.10 4.73 -1.15
N THR A 95 28.28 5.40 -2.27
CA THR A 95 29.24 6.51 -2.39
C THR A 95 28.52 7.87 -2.39
N PRO A 96 29.16 8.95 -1.91
CA PRO A 96 28.55 10.29 -1.95
C PRO A 96 28.16 10.75 -3.36
N SER A 97 28.96 10.38 -4.37
CA SER A 97 28.68 10.69 -5.79
C SER A 97 27.44 9.97 -6.31
N PHE A 98 27.25 8.70 -5.92
CA PHE A 98 26.05 7.95 -6.27
C PHE A 98 24.79 8.53 -5.60
N THR A 99 24.88 8.80 -4.29
CA THR A 99 23.77 9.42 -3.55
C THR A 99 23.36 10.77 -4.17
N SER A 100 24.32 11.65 -4.43
CA SER A 100 24.04 12.95 -5.06
C SER A 100 23.46 12.82 -6.47
N CYS A 101 23.89 11.79 -7.23
CA CYS A 101 23.32 11.51 -8.53
C CYS A 101 21.86 11.09 -8.43
N VAL A 102 21.57 10.12 -7.56
CA VAL A 102 20.19 9.59 -7.38
C VAL A 102 19.25 10.69 -6.90
N ASP A 103 19.66 11.52 -5.96
CA ASP A 103 18.84 12.61 -5.45
C ASP A 103 18.51 13.62 -6.56
N ARG A 104 19.51 14.03 -7.33
CA ARG A 104 19.31 14.98 -8.45
C ARG A 104 18.41 14.40 -9.54
N GLU A 105 18.64 13.14 -9.93
CA GLU A 105 17.82 12.46 -10.96
C GLU A 105 16.38 12.27 -10.48
N SER A 106 16.19 11.86 -9.23
CA SER A 106 14.86 11.67 -8.64
C SER A 106 14.09 12.99 -8.59
N TYR A 107 14.75 14.07 -8.19
CA TYR A 107 14.13 15.38 -8.13
C TYR A 107 13.73 15.88 -9.53
N ALA A 108 14.65 15.81 -10.51
CA ALA A 108 14.39 16.27 -11.87
C ALA A 108 13.24 15.48 -12.54
N ARG A 109 13.23 14.16 -12.39
CA ARG A 109 12.17 13.29 -12.94
C ARG A 109 10.83 13.48 -12.22
N GLY A 110 10.87 13.68 -10.91
CA GLY A 110 9.66 13.92 -10.12
C GLY A 110 8.93 15.21 -10.52
N LEU A 111 9.66 16.25 -10.92
CA LEU A 111 9.05 17.47 -11.45
C LEU A 111 8.24 17.20 -12.74
N MET A 112 8.68 16.26 -13.57
CA MET A 112 7.94 15.87 -14.78
C MET A 112 6.64 15.12 -14.42
N VAL A 113 6.66 14.25 -13.41
CA VAL A 113 5.45 13.57 -12.93
C VAL A 113 4.41 14.59 -12.46
N TYR A 114 4.82 15.61 -11.70
CA TYR A 114 3.91 16.69 -11.29
C TYR A 114 3.38 17.48 -12.48
N ALA A 115 4.20 17.75 -13.49
CA ALA A 115 3.77 18.50 -14.67
C ALA A 115 2.72 17.74 -15.49
N ASP A 116 2.84 16.43 -15.60
CA ASP A 116 1.88 15.57 -16.31
C ASP A 116 0.54 15.46 -15.55
N GLU A 117 0.57 15.55 -14.21
CA GLU A 117 -0.64 15.50 -13.38
C GLU A 117 -1.36 16.86 -13.27
N GLN A 118 -0.68 17.98 -13.50
CA GLN A 118 -1.29 19.32 -13.41
C GLN A 118 -2.57 19.54 -14.22
N PRO A 119 -2.75 18.99 -15.42
CA PRO A 119 -4.00 19.12 -16.17
C PRO A 119 -5.19 18.46 -15.48
N LYS A 120 -4.96 17.44 -14.64
CA LYS A 120 -6.01 16.71 -13.91
C LYS A 120 -6.48 17.47 -12.66
N TYR A 121 -5.58 18.28 -12.09
CA TYR A 121 -5.79 18.98 -10.81
C TYR A 121 -5.56 20.48 -10.91
N GLY A 122 -5.40 21.01 -12.13
CA GLY A 122 -5.27 22.44 -12.35
C GLY A 122 -6.41 23.20 -11.66
N PRO A 123 -6.12 24.40 -11.10
CA PRO A 123 -7.16 25.17 -10.46
C PRO A 123 -8.30 25.33 -11.48
N GLN A 124 -9.46 24.88 -11.13
CA GLN A 124 -10.70 25.29 -11.77
C GLN A 124 -10.80 26.80 -11.50
N ILE A 125 -10.09 27.60 -12.30
CA ILE A 125 -10.31 29.02 -12.31
C ILE A 125 -11.73 29.14 -12.85
N ALA A 126 -12.67 29.22 -11.93
CA ALA A 126 -14.03 29.62 -12.27
C ALA A 126 -13.89 30.94 -13.00
N ASN A 127 -14.07 30.85 -14.30
CA ASN A 127 -14.16 32.04 -15.13
C ASN A 127 -15.41 32.81 -14.63
N PRO A 128 -15.28 34.08 -14.24
CA PRO A 128 -16.41 34.86 -13.72
C PRO A 128 -17.51 35.05 -14.76
#